data_f77d7ebe78b25a5634cfc379d769cf0d
#
_entry.id   f77d7ebe78b25a5634cfc379d769cf0d
#
_cell.length_a   1.000
_cell.length_b   1.000
_cell.length_c   1.000
_cell.angle_alpha   90.00
_cell.angle_beta   90.00
_cell.angle_gamma   90.00
#
_symmetry.space_group_name_H-M   'P 1'
#
loop_
_entity.id
_entity.type
_entity.pdbx_description
1 polymer ?
#
loop_
_entity_poly.entity_id
_entity_poly.type
_entity_poly.pdbx_seq_one_letter_code
_entity_poly.pdbx_strand_id
1 'polypeptide(L)'
;MTNKVIGKALIVIGDATETVDTLYPYYRLQEAGIEPVVIAPEKRLYQMVMHEVRPGWTITREWEGYQLAADLAFSEVNPEDYLGILFSGGRAPEYIREDPDLIQLTRWFFERNKPIASVCHGVEIPARADCVKGRRMATVAK
;
A
#
# COMPACT_ATOMS: atom_id res chain seq x y z
N MET A 1 -10.07 26.82 5.82
CA MET A 1 -9.04 26.93 4.75
C MET A 1 -9.05 25.64 3.95
N THR A 2 -9.33 25.72 2.67
CA THR A 2 -9.13 24.59 1.76
C THR A 2 -7.64 24.46 1.53
N ASN A 3 -7.01 23.41 2.08
CA ASN A 3 -5.63 23.09 1.75
C ASN A 3 -5.56 22.82 0.24
N LYS A 4 -4.72 23.60 -0.45
CA LYS A 4 -4.48 23.39 -1.88
C LYS A 4 -3.90 21.99 -2.07
N VAL A 5 -4.56 21.14 -2.83
CA VAL A 5 -4.04 19.82 -3.21
C VAL A 5 -2.80 20.03 -4.07
N ILE A 6 -1.66 19.51 -3.62
CA ILE A 6 -0.36 19.64 -4.29
C ILE A 6 -0.04 18.48 -5.22
N GLY A 7 -0.80 17.39 -5.14
CA GLY A 7 -0.65 16.21 -5.98
C GLY A 7 -1.40 15.00 -5.42
N LYS A 8 -1.20 13.86 -6.05
CA LYS A 8 -1.83 12.58 -5.67
C LYS A 8 -0.77 11.54 -5.36
N ALA A 9 -1.09 10.62 -4.46
CA ALA A 9 -0.25 9.45 -4.17
C ALA A 9 -1.09 8.18 -4.13
N LEU A 10 -0.52 7.09 -4.61
CA LEU A 10 -1.17 5.78 -4.65
C LEU A 10 -1.01 5.06 -3.31
N ILE A 11 -2.07 4.41 -2.86
CA ILE A 11 -2.07 3.45 -1.76
C ILE A 11 -2.56 2.11 -2.29
N VAL A 12 -1.70 1.11 -2.23
CA VAL A 12 -1.97 -0.25 -2.73
C VAL A 12 -2.62 -1.08 -1.63
N ILE A 13 -3.79 -1.64 -1.93
CA ILE A 13 -4.52 -2.53 -1.02
C ILE A 13 -5.00 -3.82 -1.72
N GLY A 14 -5.48 -4.75 -0.93
CA GLY A 14 -6.24 -5.93 -1.31
C GLY A 14 -7.08 -6.41 -0.14
N ASP A 15 -7.80 -7.53 -0.25
CA ASP A 15 -8.46 -8.13 0.90
C ASP A 15 -7.43 -8.56 1.95
N ALA A 16 -7.76 -8.40 3.21
CA ALA A 16 -6.87 -8.60 4.36
C ALA A 16 -5.66 -7.63 4.41
N THR A 17 -5.77 -6.47 3.78
CA THR A 17 -4.86 -5.34 4.03
C THR A 17 -5.01 -4.86 5.49
N GLU A 18 -3.90 -4.51 6.13
CA GLU A 18 -3.91 -4.05 7.53
C GLU A 18 -4.46 -2.63 7.63
N THR A 19 -5.38 -2.42 8.58
CA THR A 19 -6.16 -1.19 8.71
C THR A 19 -5.29 0.03 9.07
N VAL A 20 -4.43 -0.08 10.06
CA VAL A 20 -3.60 1.06 10.54
C VAL A 20 -2.53 1.40 9.51
N ASP A 21 -1.90 0.36 8.90
CA ASP A 21 -0.91 0.53 7.83
C ASP A 21 -1.47 1.31 6.63
N THR A 22 -2.78 1.28 6.46
CA THR A 22 -3.51 1.91 5.35
C THR A 22 -4.10 3.26 5.74
N LEU A 23 -4.88 3.30 6.82
CA LEU A 23 -5.64 4.51 7.18
C LEU A 23 -4.76 5.61 7.76
N TYR A 24 -3.69 5.28 8.49
CA TYR A 24 -2.79 6.32 8.98
C TYR A 24 -2.13 7.10 7.84
N PRO A 25 -1.45 6.47 6.87
CA PRO A 25 -0.90 7.20 5.73
C PRO A 25 -1.99 7.86 4.85
N TYR A 26 -3.17 7.24 4.71
CA TYR A 26 -4.29 7.83 3.99
C TYR A 26 -4.64 9.22 4.53
N TYR A 27 -4.92 9.33 5.82
CA TYR A 27 -5.26 10.61 6.44
C TYR A 27 -4.04 11.54 6.56
N ARG A 28 -2.85 11.00 6.79
CA ARG A 28 -1.63 11.82 6.88
C ARG A 28 -1.26 12.47 5.55
N LEU A 29 -1.51 11.81 4.43
CA LEU A 29 -1.36 12.40 3.10
C LEU A 29 -2.33 13.56 2.90
N GLN A 30 -3.60 13.38 3.28
CA GLN A 30 -4.60 14.46 3.20
C GLN A 30 -4.20 15.68 4.03
N GLU A 31 -3.72 15.49 5.25
CA GLU A 31 -3.21 16.58 6.10
C GLU A 31 -2.05 17.32 5.43
N ALA A 32 -1.23 16.63 4.66
CA ALA A 32 -0.11 17.22 3.91
C ALA A 32 -0.53 17.86 2.56
N GLY A 33 -1.83 17.87 2.23
CA GLY A 33 -2.34 18.37 0.95
C GLY A 33 -2.10 17.44 -0.23
N ILE A 34 -1.84 16.15 0.02
CA ILE A 34 -1.70 15.12 -1.01
C ILE A 34 -2.97 14.26 -1.02
N GLU A 35 -3.60 14.15 -2.16
CA GLU A 35 -4.79 13.31 -2.34
C GLU A 35 -4.37 11.83 -2.40
N PRO A 36 -4.79 10.99 -1.42
CA PRO A 36 -4.56 9.56 -1.52
C PRO A 36 -5.55 8.94 -2.51
N VAL A 37 -5.04 8.12 -3.41
CA VAL A 37 -5.83 7.33 -4.36
C VAL A 37 -5.60 5.86 -4.06
N VAL A 38 -6.66 5.19 -3.65
CA VAL A 38 -6.61 3.77 -3.26
C VAL A 38 -6.74 2.89 -4.50
N ILE A 39 -5.78 2.01 -4.69
CA ILE A 39 -5.74 1.08 -5.83
C ILE A 39 -5.67 -0.38 -5.37
N ALA A 40 -6.30 -1.25 -6.14
CA ALA A 40 -6.42 -2.67 -5.83
C ALA A 40 -6.54 -3.50 -7.12
N PRO A 41 -6.58 -4.86 -7.06
CA PRO A 41 -6.82 -5.67 -8.26
C PRO A 41 -8.09 -5.29 -9.04
N GLU A 42 -9.13 -4.92 -8.31
CA GLU A 42 -10.43 -4.51 -8.88
C GLU A 42 -10.96 -3.26 -8.18
N LYS A 43 -11.77 -2.49 -8.88
CA LYS A 43 -12.48 -1.35 -8.28
C LYS A 43 -13.72 -1.82 -7.52
N ARG A 44 -13.56 -2.11 -6.24
CA ARG A 44 -14.62 -2.56 -5.33
C ARG A 44 -14.32 -2.22 -3.87
N LEU A 45 -15.23 -2.59 -2.98
CA LEU A 45 -15.02 -2.52 -1.53
C LEU A 45 -14.15 -3.70 -1.07
N TYR A 46 -13.13 -3.41 -0.25
CA TYR A 46 -12.20 -4.37 0.33
C TYR A 46 -12.37 -4.48 1.83
N GLN A 47 -12.26 -5.69 2.35
CA GLN A 47 -12.27 -5.95 3.78
C GLN A 47 -10.83 -5.92 4.30
N MET A 48 -10.55 -4.97 5.20
CA MET A 48 -9.28 -4.88 5.89
C MET A 48 -9.29 -5.70 7.19
N VAL A 49 -8.11 -5.93 7.74
CA VAL A 49 -7.89 -6.63 9.00
C VAL A 49 -7.10 -5.74 9.96
N MET A 50 -7.06 -6.13 11.23
CA MET A 50 -6.20 -5.51 12.23
C MET A 50 -5.24 -6.57 12.76
N HIS A 51 -3.95 -6.28 12.72
CA HIS A 51 -2.89 -7.12 13.28
C HIS A 51 -2.37 -6.48 14.58
N GLU A 52 -2.63 -7.12 15.69
CA GLU A 52 -2.23 -6.63 16.99
C GLU A 52 -1.65 -7.75 17.87
N VAL A 53 -0.76 -7.38 18.76
CA VAL A 53 -0.28 -8.27 19.82
C VAL A 53 -1.15 -8.03 21.06
N ARG A 54 -1.92 -9.03 21.46
CA ARG A 54 -2.75 -8.96 22.65
C ARG A 54 -1.85 -8.81 23.90
N PRO A 55 -2.23 -8.00 24.91
CA PRO A 55 -1.48 -7.91 26.16
C PRO A 55 -1.18 -9.28 26.78
N GLY A 56 0.07 -9.53 27.09
CA GLY A 56 0.56 -10.80 27.63
C GLY A 56 0.82 -11.90 26.60
N TRP A 57 0.63 -11.62 25.31
CA TRP A 57 0.95 -12.54 24.20
C TRP A 57 2.21 -12.10 23.47
N THR A 58 2.87 -13.05 22.80
CA THR A 58 4.09 -12.82 22.03
C THR A 58 3.89 -12.99 20.53
N ILE A 59 2.67 -13.28 20.11
CA ILE A 59 2.29 -13.49 18.71
C ILE A 59 1.23 -12.49 18.29
N THR A 60 1.26 -12.14 17.02
CA THR A 60 0.24 -11.30 16.37
C THR A 60 -1.07 -12.07 16.24
N ARG A 61 -2.16 -11.39 16.51
CA ARG A 61 -3.52 -11.85 16.24
C ARG A 61 -4.15 -11.01 15.14
N GLU A 62 -4.89 -11.65 14.25
CA GLU A 62 -5.71 -10.99 13.24
C GLU A 62 -7.14 -10.81 13.74
N TRP A 63 -7.64 -9.58 13.59
CA TRP A 63 -9.00 -9.18 13.91
C TRP A 63 -9.66 -8.63 12.65
N GLU A 64 -10.99 -8.56 12.67
CA GLU A 64 -11.75 -7.81 11.69
C GLU A 64 -11.39 -6.33 11.78
N GLY A 65 -11.04 -5.73 10.63
CA GLY A 65 -10.78 -4.30 10.48
C GLY A 65 -11.90 -3.56 9.80
N TYR A 66 -11.61 -2.36 9.30
CA TYR A 66 -12.57 -1.57 8.53
C TYR A 66 -12.64 -2.02 7.07
N GLN A 67 -13.61 -1.47 6.35
CA GLN A 67 -13.71 -1.61 4.90
C GLN A 67 -13.21 -0.34 4.22
N LEU A 68 -12.63 -0.50 3.03
CA LEU A 68 -12.16 0.61 2.21
C LEU A 68 -12.43 0.29 0.73
N ALA A 69 -13.03 1.25 0.03
CA ALA A 69 -13.25 1.14 -1.41
C ALA A 69 -11.98 1.49 -2.18
N ALA A 70 -11.66 0.71 -3.21
CA ALA A 70 -10.64 1.09 -4.19
C ALA A 70 -11.23 2.13 -5.16
N ASP A 71 -10.45 3.16 -5.43
CA ASP A 71 -10.80 4.20 -6.41
C ASP A 71 -10.58 3.72 -7.84
N LEU A 72 -9.51 2.92 -8.04
CA LEU A 72 -9.11 2.36 -9.35
C LEU A 72 -8.63 0.91 -9.21
N ALA A 73 -8.81 0.14 -10.29
CA ALA A 73 -8.07 -1.10 -10.46
C ALA A 73 -6.61 -0.81 -10.86
N PHE A 74 -5.68 -1.74 -10.60
CA PHE A 74 -4.27 -1.58 -10.99
C PHE A 74 -4.12 -1.28 -12.49
N SER A 75 -4.90 -1.93 -13.33
CA SER A 75 -4.91 -1.76 -14.80
C SER A 75 -5.36 -0.37 -15.27
N GLU A 76 -6.07 0.38 -14.44
CA GLU A 76 -6.60 1.71 -14.77
C GLU A 76 -5.64 2.85 -14.41
N VAL A 77 -4.54 2.55 -13.72
CA VAL A 77 -3.62 3.57 -13.19
C VAL A 77 -2.70 4.09 -14.29
N ASN A 78 -2.73 5.41 -14.53
CA ASN A 78 -1.66 6.10 -15.24
C ASN A 78 -0.63 6.61 -14.21
N PRO A 79 0.55 5.98 -14.09
CA PRO A 79 1.50 6.31 -13.03
C PRO A 79 2.10 7.71 -13.11
N GLU A 80 2.03 8.36 -14.27
CA GLU A 80 2.51 9.75 -14.46
C GLU A 80 1.73 10.77 -13.62
N ASP A 81 0.48 10.46 -13.28
CA ASP A 81 -0.41 11.36 -12.53
C ASP A 81 -0.09 11.42 -11.03
N TYR A 82 0.85 10.59 -10.54
CA TYR A 82 1.09 10.39 -9.13
C TYR A 82 2.51 10.76 -8.69
N LEU A 83 2.59 11.36 -7.51
CA LEU A 83 3.86 11.75 -6.87
C LEU A 83 4.65 10.55 -6.35
N GLY A 84 3.95 9.54 -5.85
CA GLY A 84 4.56 8.37 -5.23
C GLY A 84 3.56 7.25 -5.00
N ILE A 85 4.05 6.14 -4.45
CA ILE A 85 3.28 4.93 -4.17
C ILE A 85 3.61 4.38 -2.79
N LEU A 86 2.58 3.94 -2.07
CA LEU A 86 2.69 3.26 -0.78
C LEU A 86 2.10 1.86 -0.88
N PHE A 87 2.87 0.86 -0.47
CA PHE A 87 2.44 -0.53 -0.35
C PHE A 87 2.04 -0.82 1.09
N SER A 88 0.75 -1.04 1.32
CA SER A 88 0.21 -1.38 2.62
C SER A 88 0.50 -2.83 3.01
N GLY A 89 0.35 -3.15 4.28
CA GLY A 89 0.66 -4.48 4.82
C GLY A 89 -0.56 -5.39 4.98
N GLY A 90 -0.55 -6.19 6.04
CA GLY A 90 -1.50 -7.28 6.23
C GLY A 90 -1.13 -8.51 5.41
N ARG A 91 -2.11 -9.36 5.09
CA ARG A 91 -1.91 -10.55 4.25
C ARG A 91 -2.10 -10.29 2.74
N ALA A 92 -2.69 -9.16 2.37
CA ALA A 92 -2.93 -8.83 0.98
C ALA A 92 -1.66 -8.93 0.09
N PRO A 93 -0.47 -8.46 0.50
CA PRO A 93 0.74 -8.58 -0.29
C PRO A 93 1.09 -10.00 -0.70
N GLU A 94 0.72 -11.03 0.08
CA GLU A 94 1.05 -12.43 -0.22
C GLU A 94 0.49 -12.91 -1.56
N TYR A 95 -0.62 -12.36 -2.01
CA TYR A 95 -1.26 -12.74 -3.27
C TYR A 95 -1.28 -11.61 -4.31
N ILE A 96 -1.48 -10.35 -3.93
CA ILE A 96 -1.49 -9.26 -4.92
C ILE A 96 -0.12 -9.01 -5.54
N ARG A 97 0.98 -9.40 -4.89
CA ARG A 97 2.35 -9.29 -5.44
C ARG A 97 2.54 -10.07 -6.74
N GLU A 98 1.67 -11.01 -7.06
CA GLU A 98 1.71 -11.78 -8.31
C GLU A 98 0.94 -11.10 -9.46
N ASP A 99 0.22 -10.02 -9.18
CA ASP A 99 -0.54 -9.28 -10.19
C ASP A 99 0.42 -8.58 -11.18
N PRO A 100 0.29 -8.86 -12.50
CA PRO A 100 1.21 -8.33 -13.50
C PRO A 100 1.13 -6.80 -13.65
N ASP A 101 -0.06 -6.22 -13.49
CA ASP A 101 -0.24 -4.75 -13.59
C ASP A 101 0.42 -4.06 -12.40
N LEU A 102 0.28 -4.64 -11.19
CA LEU A 102 0.96 -4.13 -10.00
C LEU A 102 2.48 -4.25 -10.11
N ILE A 103 3.00 -5.35 -10.65
CA ILE A 103 4.43 -5.54 -10.88
C ILE A 103 4.97 -4.48 -11.84
N GLN A 104 4.30 -4.23 -12.96
CA GLN A 104 4.70 -3.21 -13.93
C GLN A 104 4.66 -1.81 -13.32
N LEU A 105 3.58 -1.50 -12.59
CA LEU A 105 3.41 -0.22 -11.89
C LEU A 105 4.54 0.00 -10.87
N THR A 106 4.86 -1.03 -10.08
CA THR A 106 5.96 -0.98 -9.09
C THR A 106 7.29 -0.67 -9.77
N ARG A 107 7.63 -1.37 -10.82
CA ARG A 107 8.86 -1.14 -11.60
C ARG A 107 8.92 0.28 -12.15
N TRP A 108 7.83 0.79 -12.66
CA TRP A 108 7.75 2.14 -13.20
C TRP A 108 8.17 3.20 -12.18
N PHE A 109 7.69 3.11 -10.92
CA PHE A 109 8.07 4.03 -9.83
C PHE A 109 9.54 3.90 -9.43
N PHE A 110 10.07 2.67 -9.36
CA PHE A 110 11.47 2.42 -9.02
C PHE A 110 12.44 2.93 -10.10
N GLU A 111 12.16 2.68 -11.36
CA GLU A 111 12.97 3.11 -12.50
C GLU A 111 13.10 4.63 -12.59
N ARG A 112 12.05 5.35 -12.19
CA ARG A 112 12.02 6.82 -12.20
C ARG A 112 12.42 7.43 -10.88
N ASN A 113 12.84 6.61 -9.94
CA ASN A 113 13.28 7.04 -8.61
C ASN A 113 12.28 7.95 -7.90
N LYS A 114 10.98 7.68 -8.09
CA LYS A 114 9.90 8.40 -7.41
C LYS A 114 9.79 7.95 -5.94
N PRO A 115 9.19 8.76 -5.06
CA PRO A 115 8.92 8.39 -3.67
C PRO A 115 8.13 7.07 -3.56
N ILE A 116 8.69 6.13 -2.81
CA ILE A 116 8.11 4.82 -2.57
C ILE A 116 8.18 4.53 -1.08
N ALA A 117 7.08 4.07 -0.52
CA ALA A 117 7.01 3.60 0.86
C ALA A 117 6.38 2.21 0.90
N SER A 118 6.82 1.40 1.84
CA SER A 118 6.21 0.13 2.17
C SER A 118 6.18 -0.06 3.68
N VAL A 119 5.14 -0.67 4.18
CA VAL A 119 4.98 -0.96 5.60
C VAL A 119 4.62 -2.43 5.77
N CYS A 120 5.10 -3.06 6.84
CA CYS A 120 4.81 -4.44 7.18
C CYS A 120 5.14 -5.39 5.99
N HIS A 121 4.22 -6.27 5.62
CA HIS A 121 4.36 -7.17 4.46
C HIS A 121 4.26 -6.48 3.10
N GLY A 122 3.96 -5.19 3.04
CA GLY A 122 3.97 -4.41 1.79
C GLY A 122 5.32 -4.46 1.06
N VAL A 123 6.42 -4.70 1.77
CA VAL A 123 7.77 -4.88 1.18
C VAL A 123 7.87 -6.08 0.23
N GLU A 124 6.97 -7.04 0.34
CA GLU A 124 6.94 -8.21 -0.54
C GLU A 124 6.65 -7.86 -2.01
N ILE A 125 5.89 -6.78 -2.25
CA ILE A 125 5.53 -6.33 -3.59
C ILE A 125 6.77 -5.85 -4.36
N PRO A 126 7.55 -4.87 -3.87
CA PRO A 126 8.78 -4.48 -4.56
C PRO A 126 9.83 -5.60 -4.60
N ALA A 127 9.85 -6.52 -3.63
CA ALA A 127 10.73 -7.68 -3.67
C ALA A 127 10.34 -8.63 -4.83
N ARG A 128 9.05 -8.92 -4.99
CA ARG A 128 8.53 -9.75 -6.10
C ARG A 128 8.72 -9.10 -7.48
N ALA A 129 8.68 -7.77 -7.53
CA ALA A 129 8.94 -7.01 -8.76
C ALA A 129 10.44 -6.93 -9.13
N ASP A 130 11.33 -7.53 -8.33
CA ASP A 130 12.80 -7.49 -8.50
C ASP A 130 13.39 -6.07 -8.44
N CYS A 131 12.83 -5.24 -7.56
CA CYS A 131 13.22 -3.82 -7.44
C CYS A 131 14.14 -3.52 -6.26
N VAL A 132 14.42 -4.49 -5.38
CA VAL A 132 15.08 -4.24 -4.08
C VAL A 132 16.58 -4.52 -4.07
N LYS A 133 17.12 -5.14 -5.11
CA LYS A 133 18.54 -5.47 -5.22
C LYS A 133 19.41 -4.22 -5.10
N GLY A 134 20.39 -4.26 -4.19
CA GLY A 134 21.30 -3.14 -3.93
C GLY A 134 20.67 -1.98 -3.14
N ARG A 135 19.46 -2.15 -2.62
CA ARG A 135 18.78 -1.14 -1.79
C ARG A 135 18.76 -1.54 -0.32
N ARG A 136 18.71 -0.55 0.54
CA ARG A 136 18.51 -0.75 1.98
C ARG A 136 17.02 -0.67 2.28
N MET A 137 16.46 -1.70 2.90
CA MET A 137 15.04 -1.77 3.26
C MET A 137 14.89 -2.41 4.65
N ALA A 138 13.89 -1.95 5.40
CA ALA A 138 13.39 -2.69 6.55
C ALA A 138 12.50 -3.83 6.05
N THR A 139 12.51 -4.94 6.76
CA THR A 139 11.68 -6.12 6.46
C THR A 139 11.00 -6.62 7.72
N VAL A 140 9.96 -7.41 7.54
CA VAL A 140 9.33 -8.13 8.65
C VAL A 140 10.27 -9.25 9.10
N ALA A 141 10.49 -9.36 10.40
CA ALA A 141 11.23 -10.49 10.96
C ALA A 141 10.39 -11.79 10.81
N LYS A 142 11.05 -12.89 10.50
CA LYS A 142 10.42 -14.21 10.52
C LYS A 142 10.31 -14.72 11.95
#